data_35649dea81a91640e5804fb3f9233feb
#
_entry.id   35649dea81a91640e5804fb3f9233feb
#
_cell.length_a   1.000
_cell.length_b   1.000
_cell.length_c   1.000
_cell.angle_alpha   90.00
_cell.angle_beta   90.00
_cell.angle_gamma   90.00
#
_symmetry.space_group_name_H-M   'P 1'
#
loop_
_entity.id
_entity.type
_entity.pdbx_description
1 polymer ?
#
loop_
_entity_poly.entity_id
_entity_poly.type
_entity_poly.pdbx_seq_one_letter_code
_entity_poly.pdbx_strand_id
1 'polypeptide(L)'
;MSYVQRVLEQLKVKNPNEPEFLQAAAEVLNSLEPVLNAHPEYEAAGLLERIVEPERQIMFRVPWTADDGSVHVQRGYRIEYNSCLGPYKGGLRLHPSVNLSILKFLGFEQIFKNSLTTLPMGGGKGGSDFDPKGKSDAEVMRFCQSFMTELSKHIGANTDVPAGDIGTGGREIGYMFGQYKRLRNEFVGVLTGKGLSFGGSLARTEATGYGLVYFVEEHLKCNKDSLKGKTVSVSGSGNVAIYATQKAQELGAKVVTLSDSTGWIYDPEGIDVALVQQIKEVERGRISEYAARRDSATYAEGTGVWTVKVDIALPCATQNELHLEDAKELTANGCAIVAEGANMPTTQEATDYFIENGVIFCPGKAANAGGVATSGLEMSQNSERLSWTFEEVDAKLKGIMIEIYHASANAAREYGFENNLVVGANIAGFKKLADAMMAQGIV
;
A
#
# COMPACT_ATOMS: atom_id res chain seq x y z
N MET A 1 21.99 26.53 -2.60
CA MET A 1 21.19 25.45 -1.94
C MET A 1 19.83 25.49 -2.58
N SER A 2 19.36 24.36 -3.16
CA SER A 2 18.03 24.30 -3.77
C SER A 2 16.92 24.43 -2.70
N TYR A 3 15.68 24.68 -3.15
CA TYR A 3 14.53 24.72 -2.25
C TYR A 3 14.38 23.42 -1.47
N VAL A 4 14.47 22.28 -2.17
CA VAL A 4 14.45 20.94 -1.56
C VAL A 4 15.51 20.78 -0.48
N GLN A 5 16.76 21.10 -0.79
CA GLN A 5 17.88 20.95 0.15
C GLN A 5 17.68 21.81 1.41
N ARG A 6 17.18 23.03 1.26
CA ARG A 6 16.91 23.92 2.40
C ARG A 6 15.83 23.31 3.31
N VAL A 7 14.76 22.79 2.74
CA VAL A 7 13.68 22.16 3.52
C VAL A 7 14.17 20.89 4.20
N LEU A 8 14.93 20.05 3.52
CA LEU A 8 15.49 18.82 4.11
C LEU A 8 16.44 19.11 5.28
N GLU A 9 17.29 20.15 5.19
CA GLU A 9 18.15 20.53 6.32
C GLU A 9 17.34 21.06 7.52
N GLN A 10 16.29 21.84 7.27
CA GLN A 10 15.37 22.27 8.34
C GLN A 10 14.65 21.08 8.97
N LEU A 11 14.24 20.12 8.16
CA LEU A 11 13.55 18.92 8.63
C LEU A 11 14.42 18.07 9.55
N LYS A 12 15.72 17.87 9.20
CA LYS A 12 16.69 17.17 10.04
C LYS A 12 16.86 17.84 11.41
N VAL A 13 16.88 19.16 11.45
CA VAL A 13 17.00 19.91 12.71
C VAL A 13 15.77 19.76 13.58
N LYS A 14 14.59 19.77 12.97
CA LYS A 14 13.30 19.61 13.70
C LYS A 14 13.06 18.19 14.20
N ASN A 15 13.52 17.16 13.46
CA ASN A 15 13.18 15.75 13.70
C ASN A 15 14.43 14.86 13.82
N PRO A 16 15.38 15.17 14.74
CA PRO A 16 16.69 14.49 14.80
C PRO A 16 16.60 13.00 15.17
N ASN A 17 15.47 12.56 15.74
CA ASN A 17 15.24 11.18 16.19
C ASN A 17 14.25 10.41 15.32
N GLU A 18 14.02 10.84 14.08
CA GLU A 18 13.03 10.25 13.17
C GLU A 18 13.68 9.81 11.83
N PRO A 19 14.62 8.84 11.86
CA PRO A 19 15.43 8.48 10.70
C PRO A 19 14.58 7.93 9.53
N GLU A 20 13.55 7.14 9.79
CA GLU A 20 12.69 6.57 8.75
C GLU A 20 11.88 7.66 8.03
N PHE A 21 11.40 8.64 8.78
CA PHE A 21 10.69 9.77 8.21
C PHE A 21 11.62 10.69 7.39
N LEU A 22 12.82 10.97 7.89
CA LEU A 22 13.81 11.79 7.18
C LEU A 22 14.25 11.14 5.86
N GLN A 23 14.43 9.82 5.85
CA GLN A 23 14.75 9.07 4.64
C GLN A 23 13.63 9.18 3.59
N ALA A 24 12.40 8.87 3.97
CA ALA A 24 11.25 8.94 3.07
C ALA A 24 11.01 10.35 2.50
N ALA A 25 11.15 11.37 3.35
CA ALA A 25 11.04 12.75 2.90
C ALA A 25 12.13 13.10 1.87
N ALA A 26 13.39 12.67 2.09
CA ALA A 26 14.46 12.91 1.16
C ALA A 26 14.24 12.22 -0.19
N GLU A 27 13.81 10.97 -0.19
CA GLU A 27 13.52 10.20 -1.41
C GLU A 27 12.45 10.86 -2.27
N VAL A 28 11.34 11.26 -1.65
CA VAL A 28 10.24 11.92 -2.38
C VAL A 28 10.65 13.31 -2.83
N LEU A 29 11.12 14.18 -1.93
CA LEU A 29 11.40 15.57 -2.24
C LEU A 29 12.48 15.76 -3.31
N ASN A 30 13.52 14.92 -3.32
CA ASN A 30 14.55 14.98 -4.36
C ASN A 30 13.97 14.70 -5.76
N SER A 31 12.95 13.85 -5.88
CA SER A 31 12.28 13.58 -7.15
C SER A 31 11.41 14.73 -7.65
N LEU A 32 11.13 15.72 -6.79
CA LEU A 32 10.26 16.88 -7.11
C LEU A 32 11.03 18.10 -7.63
N GLU A 33 12.38 18.11 -7.61
CA GLU A 33 13.15 19.27 -8.06
C GLU A 33 12.75 19.79 -9.45
N PRO A 34 12.48 18.94 -10.47
CA PRO A 34 12.09 19.43 -11.79
C PRO A 34 10.78 20.21 -11.79
N VAL A 35 9.78 19.75 -11.04
CA VAL A 35 8.49 20.43 -10.97
C VAL A 35 8.57 21.72 -10.14
N LEU A 36 9.37 21.72 -9.08
CA LEU A 36 9.58 22.91 -8.25
C LEU A 36 10.32 24.01 -8.99
N ASN A 37 11.29 23.66 -9.83
CA ASN A 37 11.99 24.60 -10.69
C ASN A 37 11.08 25.22 -11.77
N ALA A 38 10.06 24.49 -12.23
CA ALA A 38 9.08 24.96 -13.18
C ALA A 38 7.99 25.86 -12.53
N HIS A 39 7.81 25.75 -11.21
CA HIS A 39 6.74 26.39 -10.44
C HIS A 39 7.27 27.17 -9.22
N PRO A 40 7.94 28.31 -9.41
CA PRO A 40 8.50 29.10 -8.30
C PRO A 40 7.46 29.61 -7.30
N GLU A 41 6.20 29.66 -7.69
CA GLU A 41 5.07 30.00 -6.81
C GLU A 41 4.90 29.00 -5.65
N TYR A 42 5.32 27.78 -5.80
CA TYR A 42 5.25 26.77 -4.74
C TYR A 42 6.24 27.08 -3.59
N GLU A 43 7.44 27.56 -3.92
CA GLU A 43 8.38 28.02 -2.91
C GLU A 43 7.87 29.30 -2.22
N ALA A 44 7.33 30.24 -2.97
CA ALA A 44 6.78 31.48 -2.41
C ALA A 44 5.62 31.22 -1.42
N ALA A 45 4.86 30.11 -1.62
CA ALA A 45 3.79 29.67 -0.75
C ALA A 45 4.25 28.77 0.42
N GLY A 46 5.55 28.48 0.56
CA GLY A 46 6.08 27.57 1.58
C GLY A 46 5.49 26.16 1.48
N LEU A 47 5.28 25.67 0.26
CA LEU A 47 4.50 24.47 0.03
C LEU A 47 5.19 23.21 0.59
N LEU A 48 6.50 23.07 0.41
CA LEU A 48 7.22 21.92 0.93
C LEU A 48 7.27 21.89 2.45
N GLU A 49 7.48 23.05 3.08
CA GLU A 49 7.47 23.18 4.54
C GLU A 49 6.14 22.72 5.13
N ARG A 50 5.04 22.98 4.43
CA ARG A 50 3.68 22.56 4.83
C ARG A 50 3.44 21.06 4.55
N ILE A 51 3.96 20.53 3.45
CA ILE A 51 3.78 19.11 3.09
C ILE A 51 4.58 18.19 4.01
N VAL A 52 5.76 18.59 4.47
CA VAL A 52 6.58 17.75 5.36
C VAL A 52 6.19 17.84 6.83
N GLU A 53 5.29 18.74 7.18
CA GLU A 53 4.77 18.86 8.55
C GLU A 53 3.35 18.30 8.60
N PRO A 54 3.07 17.24 9.40
CA PRO A 54 1.71 16.73 9.54
C PRO A 54 0.79 17.78 10.22
N GLU A 55 -0.47 17.85 9.78
CA GLU A 55 -1.45 18.77 10.35
C GLU A 55 -1.69 18.50 11.83
N ARG A 56 -1.70 17.22 12.25
CA ARG A 56 -1.83 16.81 13.65
C ARG A 56 -1.12 15.50 13.95
N GLN A 57 -0.58 15.42 15.14
CA GLN A 57 0.01 14.20 15.72
C GLN A 57 -0.69 13.93 17.05
N ILE A 58 -1.42 12.84 17.12
CA ILE A 58 -2.20 12.43 18.29
C ILE A 58 -1.53 11.21 18.90
N MET A 59 -1.18 11.29 20.17
CA MET A 59 -0.62 10.18 20.93
C MET A 59 -1.41 10.02 22.23
N PHE A 60 -1.74 8.77 22.57
CA PHE A 60 -2.54 8.46 23.74
C PHE A 60 -2.14 7.13 24.39
N ARG A 61 -2.49 6.98 25.67
CA ARG A 61 -2.29 5.75 26.41
C ARG A 61 -3.40 4.76 26.17
N VAL A 62 -3.05 3.46 25.98
CA VAL A 62 -3.98 2.36 25.76
C VAL A 62 -3.78 1.31 26.86
N PRO A 63 -4.48 1.38 27.99
CA PRO A 63 -4.45 0.35 29.03
C PRO A 63 -5.42 -0.78 28.66
N TRP A 64 -5.01 -2.04 28.89
CA TRP A 64 -5.88 -3.20 28.68
C TRP A 64 -5.48 -4.33 29.64
N THR A 65 -6.38 -5.30 29.84
CA THR A 65 -6.18 -6.41 30.76
C THR A 65 -6.03 -7.72 29.99
N ALA A 66 -4.97 -8.48 30.26
CA ALA A 66 -4.76 -9.81 29.71
C ALA A 66 -5.72 -10.85 30.33
N ASP A 67 -5.74 -12.05 29.77
CA ASP A 67 -6.63 -13.12 30.25
C ASP A 67 -6.27 -13.60 31.66
N ASP A 68 -5.00 -13.45 32.07
CA ASP A 68 -4.53 -13.75 33.42
C ASP A 68 -4.83 -12.65 34.46
N GLY A 69 -5.47 -11.55 34.02
CA GLY A 69 -5.80 -10.41 34.88
C GLY A 69 -4.69 -9.34 34.96
N SER A 70 -3.53 -9.55 34.36
CA SER A 70 -2.47 -8.55 34.36
C SER A 70 -2.84 -7.32 33.51
N VAL A 71 -2.38 -6.15 33.96
CA VAL A 71 -2.62 -4.87 33.27
C VAL A 71 -1.44 -4.54 32.40
N HIS A 72 -1.72 -4.23 31.13
CA HIS A 72 -0.74 -3.80 30.15
C HIS A 72 -1.06 -2.38 29.68
N VAL A 73 -0.03 -1.65 29.23
CA VAL A 73 -0.16 -0.28 28.73
C VAL A 73 0.66 -0.15 27.45
N GLN A 74 -0.01 0.17 26.36
CA GLN A 74 0.59 0.52 25.07
C GLN A 74 0.40 2.00 24.74
N ARG A 75 1.12 2.45 23.69
CA ARG A 75 0.92 3.76 23.10
C ARG A 75 0.06 3.63 21.84
N GLY A 76 -0.97 4.45 21.76
CA GLY A 76 -1.75 4.64 20.55
C GLY A 76 -1.33 5.91 19.84
N TYR A 77 -1.38 5.89 18.51
CA TYR A 77 -1.01 7.01 17.65
C TYR A 77 -2.01 7.20 16.51
N ARG A 78 -2.23 8.44 16.13
CA ARG A 78 -2.83 8.82 14.85
C ARG A 78 -2.12 10.06 14.31
N ILE A 79 -1.59 9.94 13.09
CA ILE A 79 -1.00 11.04 12.34
C ILE A 79 -2.00 11.45 11.28
N GLU A 80 -2.65 12.58 11.50
CA GLU A 80 -3.51 13.26 10.55
C GLU A 80 -2.60 14.15 9.71
N TYR A 81 -2.16 13.61 8.55
CA TYR A 81 -1.01 14.17 7.87
C TYR A 81 -1.38 15.34 6.98
N ASN A 82 -2.35 15.16 6.08
CA ASN A 82 -2.81 16.20 5.18
C ASN A 82 -4.26 15.93 4.73
N SER A 83 -5.11 16.96 4.80
CA SER A 83 -6.54 16.88 4.51
C SER A 83 -6.99 17.65 3.27
N CYS A 84 -6.08 18.25 2.51
CA CYS A 84 -6.48 19.13 1.40
C CYS A 84 -7.23 18.41 0.26
N LEU A 85 -7.07 17.08 0.11
CA LEU A 85 -7.76 16.27 -0.89
C LEU A 85 -9.00 15.55 -0.33
N GLY A 86 -9.26 15.61 0.96
CA GLY A 86 -10.38 14.94 1.60
C GLY A 86 -10.06 14.46 3.02
N PRO A 87 -10.96 13.70 3.67
CA PRO A 87 -10.71 13.15 5.00
C PRO A 87 -9.38 12.41 5.08
N TYR A 88 -8.70 12.51 6.22
CA TYR A 88 -7.47 11.73 6.42
C TYR A 88 -7.76 10.25 6.23
N LYS A 89 -6.91 9.56 5.50
CA LYS A 89 -7.10 8.15 5.15
C LYS A 89 -5.80 7.39 5.24
N GLY A 90 -5.83 6.27 5.95
CA GLY A 90 -4.70 5.34 6.04
C GLY A 90 -4.84 4.34 7.17
N GLY A 91 -4.04 3.28 7.11
CA GLY A 91 -4.14 2.12 7.98
C GLY A 91 -3.74 2.35 9.43
N LEU A 92 -4.18 1.43 10.29
CA LEU A 92 -3.75 1.30 11.68
C LEU A 92 -2.83 0.08 11.78
N ARG A 93 -1.55 0.28 12.12
CA ARG A 93 -0.58 -0.79 12.30
C ARG A 93 -0.51 -1.23 13.76
N LEU A 94 -0.68 -2.52 14.01
CA LEU A 94 -0.48 -3.12 15.33
C LEU A 94 0.76 -4.03 15.28
N HIS A 95 1.89 -3.50 15.75
CA HIS A 95 3.16 -4.20 15.73
C HIS A 95 4.13 -3.60 16.74
N PRO A 96 4.97 -4.41 17.43
CA PRO A 96 5.90 -3.91 18.44
C PRO A 96 6.89 -2.83 17.97
N SER A 97 7.19 -2.79 16.69
CA SER A 97 8.08 -1.76 16.10
C SER A 97 7.44 -0.40 15.91
N VAL A 98 6.13 -0.26 16.11
CA VAL A 98 5.43 1.01 15.87
C VAL A 98 5.96 2.11 16.78
N ASN A 99 6.39 3.19 16.15
CA ASN A 99 6.83 4.41 16.80
C ASN A 99 6.42 5.63 15.95
N LEU A 100 6.67 6.83 16.45
CA LEU A 100 6.27 8.07 15.79
C LEU A 100 6.94 8.26 14.43
N SER A 101 8.24 7.98 14.31
CA SER A 101 9.01 8.12 13.07
C SER A 101 8.43 7.25 11.95
N ILE A 102 8.16 5.97 12.25
CA ILE A 102 7.54 5.03 11.31
C ILE A 102 6.15 5.50 10.87
N LEU A 103 5.33 6.00 11.79
CA LEU A 103 3.98 6.45 11.44
C LEU A 103 3.97 7.77 10.68
N LYS A 104 4.90 8.69 10.95
CA LYS A 104 5.10 9.90 10.15
C LYS A 104 5.56 9.56 8.74
N PHE A 105 6.54 8.69 8.61
CA PHE A 105 6.98 8.16 7.31
C PHE A 105 5.82 7.60 6.50
N LEU A 106 5.09 6.65 7.10
CA LEU A 106 3.97 6.00 6.43
C LEU A 106 2.81 6.96 6.12
N GLY A 107 2.57 7.94 6.98
CA GLY A 107 1.57 8.99 6.75
C GLY A 107 1.96 9.93 5.62
N PHE A 108 3.23 10.32 5.55
CA PHE A 108 3.77 11.13 4.47
C PHE A 108 3.65 10.44 3.11
N GLU A 109 4.05 9.19 2.99
CA GLU A 109 3.89 8.44 1.75
C GLU A 109 2.41 8.22 1.37
N GLN A 110 1.54 8.07 2.39
CA GLN A 110 0.12 7.86 2.15
C GLN A 110 -0.55 9.05 1.44
N ILE A 111 -0.05 10.28 1.63
CA ILE A 111 -0.58 11.46 0.92
C ILE A 111 -0.43 11.28 -0.60
N PHE A 112 0.78 10.93 -1.05
CA PHE A 112 1.09 10.75 -2.48
C PHE A 112 0.35 9.56 -3.07
N LYS A 113 0.24 8.47 -2.32
CA LYS A 113 -0.51 7.29 -2.75
C LYS A 113 -2.00 7.58 -2.93
N ASN A 114 -2.61 8.27 -1.96
CA ASN A 114 -4.04 8.59 -2.01
C ASN A 114 -4.35 9.62 -3.10
N SER A 115 -3.47 10.61 -3.31
CA SER A 115 -3.64 11.62 -4.36
C SER A 115 -3.75 11.02 -5.76
N LEU A 116 -3.05 9.92 -6.03
CA LEU A 116 -3.10 9.20 -7.31
C LEU A 116 -4.45 8.53 -7.57
N THR A 117 -5.21 8.16 -6.55
CA THR A 117 -6.44 7.34 -6.70
C THR A 117 -7.62 8.07 -7.33
N THR A 118 -7.52 9.36 -7.65
CA THR A 118 -8.62 10.23 -8.11
C THR A 118 -9.74 10.44 -7.10
N LEU A 119 -9.77 9.69 -5.99
CA LEU A 119 -10.79 9.76 -4.96
C LEU A 119 -10.50 10.89 -3.95
N PRO A 120 -11.53 11.48 -3.31
CA PRO A 120 -11.36 12.57 -2.35
C PRO A 120 -10.88 12.01 -1.00
N MET A 121 -9.59 11.75 -0.89
CA MET A 121 -8.94 11.22 0.31
C MET A 121 -7.65 11.96 0.60
N GLY A 122 -7.54 12.47 1.81
CA GLY A 122 -6.29 12.96 2.38
C GLY A 122 -5.35 11.82 2.81
N GLY A 123 -4.32 12.13 3.56
CA GLY A 123 -3.36 11.15 4.07
C GLY A 123 -3.32 11.13 5.59
N GLY A 124 -3.27 9.94 6.14
CA GLY A 124 -3.09 9.71 7.58
C GLY A 124 -2.56 8.32 7.87
N LYS A 125 -2.03 8.13 9.06
CA LYS A 125 -1.53 6.84 9.53
C LYS A 125 -1.66 6.73 11.03
N GLY A 126 -1.87 5.51 11.53
CA GLY A 126 -1.94 5.29 12.97
C GLY A 126 -1.52 3.90 13.37
N GLY A 127 -1.64 3.61 14.64
CA GLY A 127 -1.32 2.29 15.16
C GLY A 127 -0.90 2.31 16.62
N SER A 128 -0.31 1.19 17.03
CA SER A 128 0.17 0.96 18.38
C SER A 128 1.32 -0.04 18.39
N ASP A 129 2.17 0.02 19.40
CA ASP A 129 3.19 -0.97 19.73
C ASP A 129 2.63 -2.28 20.29
N PHE A 130 1.33 -2.49 20.23
CA PHE A 130 0.65 -3.73 20.57
C PHE A 130 0.95 -4.84 19.56
N ASP A 131 1.28 -6.03 20.04
CA ASP A 131 1.44 -7.23 19.22
C ASP A 131 0.22 -8.14 19.35
N PRO A 132 -0.60 -8.30 18.31
CA PRO A 132 -1.76 -9.19 18.35
C PRO A 132 -1.40 -10.68 18.22
N LYS A 133 -0.14 -11.01 17.86
CA LYS A 133 0.29 -12.41 17.73
C LYS A 133 0.27 -13.12 19.09
N GLY A 134 -0.32 -14.31 19.11
CA GLY A 134 -0.41 -15.12 20.33
C GLY A 134 -1.38 -14.62 21.38
N LYS A 135 -2.15 -13.57 21.11
CA LYS A 135 -3.22 -13.06 21.95
C LYS A 135 -4.54 -13.74 21.66
N SER A 136 -5.36 -13.95 22.71
CA SER A 136 -6.71 -14.44 22.53
C SER A 136 -7.59 -13.38 21.84
N ASP A 137 -8.71 -13.81 21.23
CA ASP A 137 -9.69 -12.89 20.67
C ASP A 137 -10.25 -11.91 21.71
N ALA A 138 -10.37 -12.36 22.97
CA ALA A 138 -10.84 -11.53 24.06
C ALA A 138 -9.81 -10.45 24.44
N GLU A 139 -8.52 -10.77 24.45
CA GLU A 139 -7.44 -9.80 24.68
C GLU A 139 -7.37 -8.75 23.57
N VAL A 140 -7.40 -9.20 22.31
CA VAL A 140 -7.41 -8.31 21.15
C VAL A 140 -8.65 -7.40 21.17
N MET A 141 -9.82 -7.93 21.52
CA MET A 141 -11.04 -7.13 21.64
C MET A 141 -10.90 -6.06 22.73
N ARG A 142 -10.40 -6.39 23.92
CA ARG A 142 -10.18 -5.43 25.01
C ARG A 142 -9.20 -4.34 24.62
N PHE A 143 -8.10 -4.72 23.96
CA PHE A 143 -7.15 -3.75 23.42
C PHE A 143 -7.83 -2.82 22.39
N CYS A 144 -8.52 -3.35 21.39
CA CYS A 144 -9.21 -2.56 20.36
C CYS A 144 -10.25 -1.60 20.96
N GLN A 145 -10.99 -2.04 21.96
CA GLN A 145 -11.96 -1.21 22.67
C GLN A 145 -11.28 -0.05 23.43
N SER A 146 -10.19 -0.32 24.14
CA SER A 146 -9.42 0.71 24.83
C SER A 146 -8.80 1.69 23.86
N PHE A 147 -8.16 1.21 22.77
CA PHE A 147 -7.59 2.02 21.70
C PHE A 147 -8.64 2.95 21.06
N MET A 148 -9.80 2.40 20.73
CA MET A 148 -10.88 3.17 20.10
C MET A 148 -11.53 4.17 21.07
N THR A 149 -11.52 3.91 22.37
CA THR A 149 -12.05 4.86 23.37
C THR A 149 -11.37 6.24 23.27
N GLU A 150 -10.07 6.25 23.01
CA GLU A 150 -9.35 7.50 22.77
C GLU A 150 -9.44 7.95 21.30
N LEU A 151 -9.20 7.05 20.35
CA LEU A 151 -9.17 7.41 18.94
C LEU A 151 -10.51 7.94 18.42
N SER A 152 -11.65 7.45 18.93
CA SER A 152 -12.98 7.90 18.51
C SER A 152 -13.25 9.38 18.64
N LYS A 153 -12.46 10.09 19.46
CA LYS A 153 -12.58 11.55 19.67
C LYS A 153 -12.08 12.34 18.46
N HIS A 154 -11.29 11.73 17.61
CA HIS A 154 -10.53 12.38 16.53
C HIS A 154 -10.96 11.92 15.14
N ILE A 155 -11.60 10.78 15.01
CA ILE A 155 -11.99 10.17 13.73
C ILE A 155 -13.49 10.29 13.43
N GLY A 156 -13.85 10.10 12.17
CA GLY A 156 -15.24 10.15 11.71
C GLY A 156 -15.32 10.03 10.19
N ALA A 157 -16.50 9.74 9.66
CA ALA A 157 -16.73 9.50 8.24
C ALA A 157 -16.26 10.66 7.33
N ASN A 158 -16.33 11.90 7.82
CA ASN A 158 -16.00 13.12 7.07
C ASN A 158 -14.71 13.81 7.57
N THR A 159 -14.02 13.24 8.54
CA THR A 159 -12.82 13.82 9.14
C THR A 159 -11.60 12.94 8.93
N ASP A 160 -11.67 11.72 9.44
CA ASP A 160 -10.58 10.76 9.39
C ASP A 160 -11.13 9.33 9.35
N VAL A 161 -10.76 8.55 8.35
CA VAL A 161 -11.26 7.20 8.11
C VAL A 161 -10.10 6.21 8.11
N PRO A 162 -9.75 5.64 9.27
CA PRO A 162 -8.73 4.62 9.36
C PRO A 162 -9.10 3.31 8.63
N ALA A 163 -8.09 2.49 8.38
CA ALA A 163 -8.22 1.19 7.70
C ALA A 163 -7.34 0.13 8.38
N GLY A 164 -7.39 -1.11 7.87
CA GLY A 164 -6.45 -2.16 8.24
C GLY A 164 -5.02 -1.91 7.73
N ASP A 165 -4.07 -2.50 8.42
CA ASP A 165 -2.65 -2.56 8.07
C ASP A 165 -2.02 -3.80 8.76
N ILE A 166 -0.71 -3.91 8.86
CA ILE A 166 -0.05 -5.00 9.59
C ILE A 166 -0.65 -5.15 11.00
N GLY A 167 -1.06 -6.35 11.35
CA GLY A 167 -1.67 -6.66 12.64
C GLY A 167 -3.11 -6.19 12.83
N THR A 168 -3.72 -5.57 11.82
CA THR A 168 -5.10 -5.06 11.86
C THR A 168 -5.88 -5.59 10.66
N GLY A 169 -6.59 -6.67 10.84
CA GLY A 169 -7.47 -7.26 9.85
C GLY A 169 -8.96 -6.98 10.12
N GLY A 170 -9.82 -7.73 9.45
CA GLY A 170 -11.28 -7.58 9.59
C GLY A 170 -11.79 -7.79 11.03
N ARG A 171 -11.13 -8.66 11.83
CA ARG A 171 -11.44 -8.89 13.24
C ARG A 171 -11.23 -7.62 14.07
N GLU A 172 -10.05 -7.03 13.98
CA GLU A 172 -9.69 -5.80 14.71
C GLU A 172 -10.54 -4.62 14.28
N ILE A 173 -10.76 -4.46 12.97
CA ILE A 173 -11.67 -3.43 12.42
C ILE A 173 -13.09 -3.63 12.96
N GLY A 174 -13.58 -4.87 13.05
CA GLY A 174 -14.89 -5.17 13.63
C GLY A 174 -15.00 -4.75 15.10
N TYR A 175 -14.00 -5.08 15.93
CA TYR A 175 -13.96 -4.68 17.34
C TYR A 175 -13.88 -3.15 17.50
N MET A 176 -13.06 -2.50 16.70
CA MET A 176 -12.92 -1.04 16.71
C MET A 176 -14.22 -0.35 16.26
N PHE A 177 -14.87 -0.84 15.20
CA PHE A 177 -16.13 -0.29 14.72
C PHE A 177 -17.27 -0.44 15.74
N GLY A 178 -17.36 -1.62 16.37
CA GLY A 178 -18.33 -1.85 17.43
C GLY A 178 -18.18 -0.89 18.62
N GLN A 179 -16.94 -0.62 19.04
CA GLN A 179 -16.65 0.34 20.10
C GLN A 179 -16.93 1.79 19.67
N TYR A 180 -16.54 2.19 18.46
CA TYR A 180 -16.86 3.52 17.91
C TYR A 180 -18.37 3.76 17.91
N LYS A 181 -19.14 2.82 17.34
CA LYS A 181 -20.59 2.90 17.30
C LYS A 181 -21.22 3.05 18.70
N ARG A 182 -20.69 2.33 19.68
CA ARG A 182 -21.15 2.41 21.07
C ARG A 182 -20.87 3.78 21.70
N LEU A 183 -19.67 4.34 21.48
CA LEU A 183 -19.24 5.61 22.08
C LEU A 183 -19.91 6.82 21.43
N ARG A 184 -20.06 6.80 20.12
CA ARG A 184 -20.58 7.92 19.33
C ARG A 184 -22.09 7.86 19.13
N ASN A 185 -22.71 6.70 19.37
CA ASN A 185 -24.12 6.43 19.08
C ASN A 185 -24.48 6.70 17.60
N GLU A 186 -23.57 6.37 16.70
CA GLU A 186 -23.67 6.62 15.25
C GLU A 186 -23.31 5.35 14.47
N PHE A 187 -24.05 5.08 13.39
CA PHE A 187 -23.68 4.09 12.38
C PHE A 187 -23.30 4.83 11.10
N VAL A 188 -21.99 5.12 10.93
CA VAL A 188 -21.45 5.93 9.84
C VAL A 188 -20.30 5.21 9.14
N GLY A 189 -19.86 5.74 8.01
CA GLY A 189 -18.76 5.21 7.21
C GLY A 189 -17.37 5.47 7.78
N VAL A 190 -17.20 5.40 9.10
CA VAL A 190 -15.89 5.41 9.76
C VAL A 190 -15.26 4.02 9.67
N LEU A 191 -13.94 3.96 9.51
CA LEU A 191 -13.17 2.74 9.25
C LEU A 191 -13.51 2.08 7.89
N THR A 192 -12.51 1.53 7.23
CA THR A 192 -12.67 0.67 6.05
C THR A 192 -12.01 -0.68 6.27
N GLY A 193 -12.38 -1.67 5.45
CA GLY A 193 -12.07 -3.07 5.68
C GLY A 193 -13.05 -3.73 6.64
N LYS A 194 -14.26 -3.16 6.75
CA LYS A 194 -15.35 -3.74 7.54
C LYS A 194 -15.84 -5.04 6.93
N GLY A 195 -16.47 -5.87 7.76
CA GLY A 195 -17.21 -7.03 7.27
C GLY A 195 -18.41 -6.62 6.40
N LEU A 196 -18.76 -7.46 5.44
CA LEU A 196 -19.87 -7.19 4.50
C LEU A 196 -21.21 -6.96 5.21
N SER A 197 -21.42 -7.59 6.37
CA SER A 197 -22.66 -7.45 7.16
C SER A 197 -22.82 -6.08 7.82
N PHE A 198 -21.79 -5.23 7.85
CA PHE A 198 -21.83 -3.91 8.50
C PHE A 198 -21.10 -2.81 7.72
N GLY A 199 -21.23 -2.84 6.40
CA GLY A 199 -20.80 -1.75 5.53
C GLY A 199 -19.44 -1.94 4.83
N GLY A 200 -18.93 -3.18 4.80
CA GLY A 200 -17.75 -3.54 4.01
C GLY A 200 -18.05 -3.59 2.51
N SER A 201 -17.01 -3.51 1.70
CA SER A 201 -17.10 -3.62 0.24
C SER A 201 -16.66 -4.99 -0.26
N LEU A 202 -17.36 -5.49 -1.28
CA LEU A 202 -16.87 -6.58 -2.12
C LEU A 202 -15.57 -6.17 -2.84
N ALA A 203 -14.87 -7.13 -3.39
CA ALA A 203 -13.59 -6.98 -4.09
C ALA A 203 -12.44 -6.36 -3.24
N ARG A 204 -12.63 -6.14 -1.92
CA ARG A 204 -11.58 -5.52 -1.08
C ARG A 204 -10.37 -6.44 -0.87
N THR A 205 -10.61 -7.74 -0.74
CA THR A 205 -9.56 -8.74 -0.56
C THR A 205 -8.69 -8.88 -1.81
N GLU A 206 -9.32 -8.83 -2.97
CA GLU A 206 -8.72 -8.97 -4.29
C GLU A 206 -8.01 -7.69 -4.76
N ALA A 207 -8.47 -6.56 -4.26
CA ALA A 207 -8.20 -5.23 -4.83
C ALA A 207 -6.72 -4.89 -5.06
N THR A 208 -5.82 -5.27 -4.16
CA THR A 208 -4.40 -4.94 -4.32
C THR A 208 -3.79 -5.76 -5.45
N GLY A 209 -4.05 -7.08 -5.47
CA GLY A 209 -3.57 -7.96 -6.52
C GLY A 209 -4.18 -7.65 -7.89
N TYR A 210 -5.49 -7.44 -7.94
CA TYR A 210 -6.19 -7.05 -9.18
C TYR A 210 -5.69 -5.71 -9.71
N GLY A 211 -5.59 -4.72 -8.82
CA GLY A 211 -5.11 -3.39 -9.18
C GLY A 211 -3.69 -3.40 -9.74
N LEU A 212 -2.79 -4.17 -9.13
CA LEU A 212 -1.43 -4.39 -9.62
C LEU A 212 -1.43 -4.88 -11.08
N VAL A 213 -2.24 -5.89 -11.37
CA VAL A 213 -2.32 -6.47 -12.70
C VAL A 213 -2.98 -5.52 -13.71
N TYR A 214 -3.99 -4.76 -13.31
CA TYR A 214 -4.59 -3.72 -14.15
C TYR A 214 -3.61 -2.61 -14.52
N PHE A 215 -2.75 -2.21 -13.58
CA PHE A 215 -1.69 -1.24 -13.84
C PHE A 215 -0.70 -1.75 -14.89
N VAL A 216 -0.25 -3.00 -14.75
CA VAL A 216 0.64 -3.65 -15.72
C VAL A 216 -0.05 -3.86 -17.07
N GLU A 217 -1.33 -4.28 -17.07
CA GLU A 217 -2.13 -4.44 -18.29
C GLU A 217 -2.20 -3.13 -19.09
N GLU A 218 -2.42 -2.01 -18.41
CA GLU A 218 -2.51 -0.72 -19.05
C GLU A 218 -1.16 -0.27 -19.66
N HIS A 219 -0.06 -0.50 -18.92
CA HIS A 219 1.27 -0.26 -19.47
C HIS A 219 1.51 -1.05 -20.76
N LEU A 220 1.19 -2.33 -20.75
CA LEU A 220 1.34 -3.19 -21.93
C LEU A 220 0.48 -2.70 -23.08
N LYS A 221 -0.80 -2.36 -22.86
CA LYS A 221 -1.71 -1.83 -23.88
C LYS A 221 -1.19 -0.55 -24.53
N CYS A 222 -0.66 0.38 -23.74
CA CYS A 222 -0.06 1.62 -24.26
C CYS A 222 1.13 1.34 -25.17
N ASN A 223 1.82 0.21 -24.97
CA ASN A 223 2.93 -0.25 -25.79
C ASN A 223 2.52 -1.29 -26.87
N LYS A 224 1.22 -1.43 -27.12
CA LYS A 224 0.64 -2.37 -28.13
C LYS A 224 0.95 -3.84 -27.83
N ASP A 225 1.07 -4.18 -26.56
CA ASP A 225 1.33 -5.51 -26.05
C ASP A 225 0.19 -5.95 -25.10
N SER A 226 0.25 -7.15 -24.55
CA SER A 226 -0.75 -7.71 -23.62
C SER A 226 -0.13 -8.74 -22.69
N LEU A 227 -0.85 -9.07 -21.62
CA LEU A 227 -0.49 -10.15 -20.70
C LEU A 227 -0.58 -11.55 -21.34
N LYS A 228 -1.34 -11.68 -22.45
CA LYS A 228 -1.55 -12.97 -23.10
C LYS A 228 -0.24 -13.62 -23.54
N GLY A 229 0.03 -14.80 -23.01
CA GLY A 229 1.23 -15.58 -23.33
C GLY A 229 2.49 -15.17 -22.57
N LYS A 230 2.45 -14.11 -21.76
CA LYS A 230 3.57 -13.70 -20.89
C LYS A 230 3.75 -14.69 -19.74
N THR A 231 5.00 -14.93 -19.37
CA THR A 231 5.37 -15.69 -18.18
C THR A 231 5.64 -14.74 -17.03
N VAL A 232 5.08 -15.04 -15.86
CA VAL A 232 5.11 -14.14 -14.70
C VAL A 232 5.65 -14.87 -13.48
N SER A 233 6.60 -14.26 -12.75
CA SER A 233 6.98 -14.68 -11.40
C SER A 233 6.27 -13.80 -10.37
N VAL A 234 5.80 -14.44 -9.30
CA VAL A 234 5.16 -13.78 -8.16
C VAL A 234 5.81 -14.29 -6.89
N SER A 235 6.19 -13.39 -5.98
CA SER A 235 6.60 -13.75 -4.63
C SER A 235 5.45 -13.66 -3.64
N GLY A 236 5.56 -14.38 -2.53
CA GLY A 236 4.49 -14.45 -1.54
C GLY A 236 3.43 -15.50 -1.88
N SER A 237 2.52 -15.68 -0.95
CA SER A 237 1.32 -16.54 -1.06
C SER A 237 0.19 -16.03 -0.16
N GLY A 238 0.21 -14.74 0.14
CA GLY A 238 -0.89 -14.03 0.80
C GLY A 238 -1.86 -13.42 -0.22
N ASN A 239 -2.83 -12.64 0.25
CA ASN A 239 -3.89 -12.07 -0.59
C ASN A 239 -3.36 -11.37 -1.85
N VAL A 240 -2.33 -10.52 -1.72
CA VAL A 240 -1.80 -9.78 -2.89
C VAL A 240 -1.29 -10.77 -3.96
N ALA A 241 -0.48 -11.74 -3.54
CA ALA A 241 0.11 -12.73 -4.46
C ALA A 241 -0.95 -13.64 -5.10
N ILE A 242 -1.89 -14.16 -4.32
CA ILE A 242 -2.96 -15.04 -4.80
C ILE A 242 -3.82 -14.33 -5.84
N TYR A 243 -4.29 -13.13 -5.52
CA TYR A 243 -5.20 -12.41 -6.41
C TYR A 243 -4.50 -11.73 -7.58
N ALA A 244 -3.22 -11.36 -7.46
CA ALA A 244 -2.41 -10.99 -8.63
C ALA A 244 -2.23 -12.17 -9.58
N THR A 245 -1.95 -13.37 -9.05
CA THR A 245 -1.86 -14.60 -9.84
C THR A 245 -3.16 -14.91 -10.56
N GLN A 246 -4.28 -14.87 -9.85
CA GLN A 246 -5.62 -15.11 -10.42
C GLN A 246 -5.90 -14.14 -11.58
N LYS A 247 -5.75 -12.84 -11.35
CA LYS A 247 -6.07 -11.83 -12.37
C LYS A 247 -5.11 -11.89 -13.56
N ALA A 248 -3.82 -12.13 -13.34
CA ALA A 248 -2.86 -12.29 -14.43
C ALA A 248 -3.21 -13.47 -15.34
N GLN A 249 -3.63 -14.59 -14.74
CA GLN A 249 -4.06 -15.79 -15.49
C GLN A 249 -5.40 -15.54 -16.21
N GLU A 250 -6.35 -14.86 -15.60
CA GLU A 250 -7.62 -14.45 -16.27
C GLU A 250 -7.34 -13.60 -17.53
N LEU A 251 -6.29 -12.79 -17.52
CA LEU A 251 -5.86 -11.97 -18.66
C LEU A 251 -4.90 -12.68 -19.62
N GLY A 252 -4.67 -13.99 -19.41
CA GLY A 252 -3.96 -14.87 -20.34
C GLY A 252 -2.46 -15.01 -20.09
N ALA A 253 -1.93 -14.50 -18.98
CA ALA A 253 -0.56 -14.76 -18.56
C ALA A 253 -0.41 -16.17 -17.94
N LYS A 254 0.82 -16.64 -17.86
CA LYS A 254 1.18 -17.88 -17.13
C LYS A 254 2.03 -17.51 -15.92
N VAL A 255 1.45 -17.58 -14.73
CA VAL A 255 2.19 -17.39 -13.48
C VAL A 255 2.83 -18.70 -13.09
N VAL A 256 4.14 -18.70 -12.83
CA VAL A 256 4.91 -19.91 -12.64
C VAL A 256 5.55 -20.07 -11.26
N THR A 257 5.51 -19.04 -10.41
CA THR A 257 6.10 -19.09 -9.06
C THR A 257 5.18 -18.52 -8.01
N LEU A 258 5.30 -19.01 -6.78
CA LEU A 258 4.86 -18.39 -5.53
C LEU A 258 5.85 -18.73 -4.43
N SER A 259 5.83 -18.02 -3.31
CA SER A 259 6.72 -18.26 -2.17
C SER A 259 6.03 -18.02 -0.83
N ASP A 260 6.66 -18.52 0.23
CA ASP A 260 6.38 -18.08 1.60
C ASP A 260 7.68 -17.96 2.41
N SER A 261 7.60 -17.77 3.71
CA SER A 261 8.77 -17.58 4.58
C SER A 261 9.69 -18.82 4.69
N THR A 262 9.30 -19.97 4.14
CA THR A 262 10.08 -21.21 4.21
C THR A 262 10.74 -21.58 2.89
N GLY A 263 10.16 -21.13 1.76
CA GLY A 263 10.67 -21.46 0.44
C GLY A 263 9.73 -21.01 -0.68
N TRP A 264 9.95 -21.54 -1.85
CA TRP A 264 9.22 -21.16 -3.06
C TRP A 264 8.91 -22.37 -3.94
N ILE A 265 7.90 -22.21 -4.79
CA ILE A 265 7.49 -23.21 -5.78
C ILE A 265 7.70 -22.69 -7.19
N TYR A 266 8.02 -23.59 -8.09
CA TYR A 266 8.04 -23.39 -9.52
C TYR A 266 7.16 -24.43 -10.20
N ASP A 267 6.18 -23.98 -10.97
CA ASP A 267 5.29 -24.80 -11.77
C ASP A 267 5.33 -24.34 -13.24
N PRO A 268 6.06 -25.02 -14.14
CA PRO A 268 6.17 -24.63 -15.55
C PRO A 268 4.85 -24.73 -16.32
N GLU A 269 3.86 -25.49 -15.81
CA GLU A 269 2.52 -25.56 -16.40
C GLU A 269 1.63 -24.38 -16.00
N GLY A 270 2.03 -23.64 -14.98
CA GLY A 270 1.31 -22.52 -14.39
C GLY A 270 0.66 -22.89 -13.06
N ILE A 271 0.67 -21.93 -12.15
CA ILE A 271 0.13 -22.09 -10.79
C ILE A 271 -1.37 -22.40 -10.82
N ASP A 272 -1.77 -23.46 -10.13
CA ASP A 272 -3.17 -23.76 -9.82
C ASP A 272 -3.62 -22.90 -8.62
N VAL A 273 -4.33 -21.81 -8.92
CA VAL A 273 -4.78 -20.86 -7.90
C VAL A 273 -5.75 -21.50 -6.90
N ALA A 274 -6.63 -22.40 -7.36
CA ALA A 274 -7.60 -23.05 -6.48
C ALA A 274 -6.89 -23.94 -5.44
N LEU A 275 -5.86 -24.66 -5.84
CA LEU A 275 -5.04 -25.44 -4.93
C LEU A 275 -4.28 -24.56 -3.93
N VAL A 276 -3.74 -23.41 -4.38
CA VAL A 276 -3.07 -22.46 -3.48
C VAL A 276 -4.06 -21.90 -2.47
N GLN A 277 -5.25 -21.48 -2.88
CA GLN A 277 -6.30 -20.98 -1.98
C GLN A 277 -6.71 -22.04 -0.97
N GLN A 278 -6.89 -23.30 -1.39
CA GLN A 278 -7.18 -24.39 -0.47
C GLN A 278 -6.11 -24.53 0.60
N ILE A 279 -4.83 -24.54 0.21
CA ILE A 279 -3.70 -24.68 1.15
C ILE A 279 -3.59 -23.45 2.07
N LYS A 280 -3.65 -22.23 1.51
CA LYS A 280 -3.32 -21.00 2.27
C LYS A 280 -4.49 -20.43 3.04
N GLU A 281 -5.69 -20.41 2.47
CA GLU A 281 -6.85 -19.75 3.04
C GLU A 281 -7.69 -20.71 3.89
N VAL A 282 -7.83 -21.96 3.47
CA VAL A 282 -8.66 -22.96 4.16
C VAL A 282 -7.83 -23.76 5.17
N GLU A 283 -6.76 -24.39 4.73
CA GLU A 283 -5.94 -25.30 5.56
C GLU A 283 -4.88 -24.54 6.38
N ARG A 284 -4.56 -23.31 6.00
CA ARG A 284 -3.50 -22.47 6.59
C ARG A 284 -2.13 -23.13 6.58
N GLY A 285 -1.89 -23.95 5.54
CA GLY A 285 -0.68 -24.71 5.31
C GLY A 285 0.47 -23.87 4.74
N ARG A 286 1.58 -24.56 4.43
CA ARG A 286 2.76 -23.98 3.81
C ARG A 286 2.74 -24.19 2.29
N ILE A 287 3.44 -23.30 1.55
CA ILE A 287 3.49 -23.42 0.08
C ILE A 287 4.18 -24.71 -0.39
N SER A 288 5.03 -25.30 0.43
CA SER A 288 5.65 -26.60 0.16
C SER A 288 4.65 -27.74 -0.11
N GLU A 289 3.44 -27.65 0.47
CA GLU A 289 2.37 -28.63 0.26
C GLU A 289 1.82 -28.61 -1.16
N TYR A 290 1.99 -27.50 -1.89
CA TYR A 290 1.59 -27.41 -3.28
C TYR A 290 2.35 -28.42 -4.16
N ALA A 291 3.68 -28.42 -4.06
CA ALA A 291 4.51 -29.36 -4.84
C ALA A 291 4.25 -30.83 -4.47
N ALA A 292 3.81 -31.10 -3.24
CA ALA A 292 3.40 -32.46 -2.84
C ALA A 292 2.08 -32.93 -3.46
N ARG A 293 1.28 -32.00 -3.99
CA ARG A 293 -0.06 -32.26 -4.56
C ARG A 293 -0.15 -31.98 -6.06
N ARG A 294 0.97 -31.59 -6.69
CA ARG A 294 1.01 -31.25 -8.12
C ARG A 294 2.31 -31.70 -8.75
N ASP A 295 2.21 -32.70 -9.62
CA ASP A 295 3.36 -33.41 -10.21
C ASP A 295 4.28 -32.55 -11.08
N SER A 296 3.73 -31.45 -11.68
CA SER A 296 4.51 -30.51 -12.49
C SER A 296 5.34 -29.54 -11.66
N ALA A 297 5.03 -29.39 -10.37
CA ALA A 297 5.64 -28.39 -9.51
C ALA A 297 6.87 -28.91 -8.76
N THR A 298 7.81 -28.02 -8.52
CA THR A 298 8.95 -28.23 -7.62
C THR A 298 8.92 -27.27 -6.47
N TYR A 299 9.49 -27.66 -5.33
CA TYR A 299 9.68 -26.79 -4.15
C TYR A 299 11.17 -26.72 -3.83
N ALA A 300 11.63 -25.53 -3.46
CA ALA A 300 12.96 -25.30 -2.92
C ALA A 300 12.88 -24.42 -1.66
N GLU A 301 13.71 -24.71 -0.66
CA GLU A 301 13.82 -23.90 0.56
C GLU A 301 14.54 -22.58 0.28
N GLY A 302 14.25 -21.57 1.10
CA GLY A 302 14.89 -20.26 1.05
C GLY A 302 14.34 -19.37 -0.07
N THR A 303 15.22 -18.54 -0.64
CA THR A 303 14.90 -17.59 -1.70
C THR A 303 15.29 -18.11 -3.08
N GLY A 304 14.64 -17.67 -4.16
CA GLY A 304 14.96 -18.15 -5.50
C GLY A 304 13.90 -17.81 -6.55
N VAL A 305 12.81 -17.16 -6.16
CA VAL A 305 11.71 -16.77 -7.07
C VAL A 305 12.24 -15.98 -8.28
N TRP A 306 13.25 -15.15 -8.07
CA TRP A 306 13.79 -14.24 -9.08
C TRP A 306 14.81 -14.88 -10.04
N THR A 307 15.20 -16.12 -9.79
CA THR A 307 16.11 -16.89 -10.70
C THR A 307 15.40 -17.47 -11.91
N VAL A 308 14.07 -17.50 -11.88
CA VAL A 308 13.26 -18.06 -12.97
C VAL A 308 13.17 -17.07 -14.13
N LYS A 309 13.40 -17.55 -15.34
CA LYS A 309 13.25 -16.73 -16.54
C LYS A 309 11.79 -16.39 -16.80
N VAL A 310 11.44 -15.09 -16.73
CA VAL A 310 10.08 -14.58 -16.90
C VAL A 310 10.08 -13.26 -17.66
N ASP A 311 8.93 -12.88 -18.21
CA ASP A 311 8.71 -11.58 -18.84
C ASP A 311 8.41 -10.49 -17.81
N ILE A 312 7.73 -10.85 -16.72
CA ILE A 312 7.22 -9.93 -15.70
C ILE A 312 7.49 -10.51 -14.31
N ALA A 313 7.96 -9.67 -13.39
CA ALA A 313 8.15 -10.01 -11.99
C ALA A 313 7.24 -9.16 -11.09
N LEU A 314 6.50 -9.81 -10.19
CA LEU A 314 5.56 -9.18 -9.26
C LEU A 314 5.97 -9.48 -7.80
N PRO A 315 6.79 -8.65 -7.17
CA PRO A 315 7.13 -8.79 -5.76
C PRO A 315 5.91 -8.45 -4.88
N CYS A 316 5.33 -9.49 -4.25
CA CYS A 316 4.07 -9.44 -3.51
C CYS A 316 4.18 -9.95 -2.06
N ALA A 317 5.39 -10.21 -1.55
CA ALA A 317 5.57 -10.79 -0.22
C ALA A 317 5.87 -9.72 0.85
N THR A 318 7.13 -9.31 0.97
CA THR A 318 7.58 -8.48 2.09
C THR A 318 8.50 -7.34 1.65
N GLN A 319 8.70 -6.38 2.55
CA GLN A 319 9.64 -5.28 2.34
C GLN A 319 11.07 -5.81 2.14
N ASN A 320 11.81 -5.20 1.22
CA ASN A 320 13.21 -5.52 0.92
C ASN A 320 13.46 -7.00 0.58
N GLU A 321 12.57 -7.63 -0.17
CA GLU A 321 12.74 -9.02 -0.61
C GLU A 321 13.50 -9.18 -1.94
N LEU A 322 13.60 -8.10 -2.72
CA LEU A 322 14.28 -8.07 -4.00
C LEU A 322 15.49 -7.14 -3.93
N HIS A 323 16.69 -7.73 -3.99
CA HIS A 323 17.98 -7.05 -3.86
C HIS A 323 18.65 -6.84 -5.20
N LEU A 324 19.79 -6.13 -5.20
CA LEU A 324 20.55 -5.82 -6.41
C LEU A 324 20.94 -7.06 -7.22
N GLU A 325 21.35 -8.14 -6.56
CA GLU A 325 21.75 -9.39 -7.27
C GLU A 325 20.53 -10.04 -7.95
N ASP A 326 19.35 -10.02 -7.32
CA ASP A 326 18.11 -10.48 -7.92
C ASP A 326 17.73 -9.63 -9.15
N ALA A 327 17.94 -8.31 -9.06
CA ALA A 327 17.67 -7.40 -10.16
C ALA A 327 18.59 -7.65 -11.37
N LYS A 328 19.87 -7.94 -11.12
CA LYS A 328 20.82 -8.33 -12.16
C LYS A 328 20.39 -9.63 -12.84
N GLU A 329 19.95 -10.62 -12.08
CA GLU A 329 19.53 -11.91 -12.60
C GLU A 329 18.23 -11.79 -13.41
N LEU A 330 17.21 -11.10 -12.90
CA LEU A 330 15.98 -10.85 -13.64
C LEU A 330 16.25 -10.13 -14.98
N THR A 331 17.10 -9.10 -14.95
CA THR A 331 17.47 -8.34 -16.16
C THR A 331 18.23 -9.21 -17.16
N ALA A 332 19.19 -10.00 -16.69
CA ALA A 332 19.95 -10.94 -17.55
C ALA A 332 19.06 -12.03 -18.17
N ASN A 333 18.01 -12.46 -17.47
CA ASN A 333 17.01 -13.41 -17.91
C ASN A 333 15.95 -12.80 -18.87
N GLY A 334 16.00 -11.46 -19.10
CA GLY A 334 15.14 -10.77 -20.05
C GLY A 334 13.79 -10.32 -19.45
N CYS A 335 13.68 -10.19 -18.14
CA CYS A 335 12.51 -9.60 -17.50
C CYS A 335 12.34 -8.15 -17.96
N ALA A 336 11.18 -7.82 -18.52
CA ALA A 336 10.91 -6.49 -19.08
C ALA A 336 10.19 -5.56 -18.10
N ILE A 337 9.44 -6.11 -17.16
CA ILE A 337 8.61 -5.35 -16.21
C ILE A 337 8.76 -5.92 -14.81
N VAL A 338 9.02 -5.04 -13.84
CA VAL A 338 8.93 -5.32 -12.40
C VAL A 338 7.85 -4.41 -11.81
N ALA A 339 6.82 -5.00 -11.16
CA ALA A 339 5.73 -4.22 -10.60
C ALA A 339 5.44 -4.64 -9.15
N GLU A 340 5.53 -3.68 -8.25
CA GLU A 340 5.45 -3.90 -6.80
C GLU A 340 4.02 -4.08 -6.29
N GLY A 341 3.69 -5.28 -5.83
CA GLY A 341 2.45 -5.58 -5.12
C GLY A 341 2.56 -5.34 -3.61
N ALA A 342 3.71 -5.63 -3.02
CA ALA A 342 4.00 -5.31 -1.62
C ALA A 342 4.40 -3.83 -1.45
N ASN A 343 4.55 -3.38 -0.21
CA ASN A 343 5.08 -2.05 0.08
C ASN A 343 6.61 -2.13 0.16
N MET A 344 7.30 -1.38 -0.71
CA MET A 344 8.76 -1.31 -0.80
C MET A 344 9.45 -2.69 -0.79
N PRO A 345 9.05 -3.64 -1.66
CA PRO A 345 9.67 -4.95 -1.70
C PRO A 345 11.06 -4.94 -2.35
N THR A 346 11.34 -3.93 -3.18
CA THR A 346 12.59 -3.76 -3.92
C THR A 346 13.49 -2.76 -3.22
N THR A 347 14.77 -3.09 -3.05
CA THR A 347 15.74 -2.13 -2.49
C THR A 347 16.00 -0.98 -3.46
N GLN A 348 16.43 0.18 -2.95
CA GLN A 348 16.70 1.35 -3.80
C GLN A 348 17.77 1.04 -4.87
N GLU A 349 18.83 0.35 -4.50
CA GLU A 349 19.88 -0.06 -5.42
C GLU A 349 19.37 -0.95 -6.56
N ALA A 350 18.43 -1.85 -6.26
CA ALA A 350 17.79 -2.70 -7.25
C ALA A 350 16.85 -1.90 -8.16
N THR A 351 16.10 -0.95 -7.60
CA THR A 351 15.22 -0.04 -8.34
C THR A 351 16.01 0.80 -9.33
N ASP A 352 17.10 1.42 -8.88
CA ASP A 352 17.97 2.23 -9.72
C ASP A 352 18.58 1.39 -10.85
N TYR A 353 19.04 0.17 -10.52
CA TYR A 353 19.56 -0.77 -11.51
C TYR A 353 18.54 -1.13 -12.60
N PHE A 354 17.28 -1.42 -12.24
CA PHE A 354 16.22 -1.70 -13.21
C PHE A 354 16.00 -0.53 -14.16
N ILE A 355 15.87 0.68 -13.62
CA ILE A 355 15.65 1.91 -14.41
C ILE A 355 16.83 2.17 -15.36
N GLU A 356 18.07 2.06 -14.89
CA GLU A 356 19.28 2.27 -15.68
C GLU A 356 19.46 1.23 -16.81
N ASN A 357 18.95 0.02 -16.62
CA ASN A 357 19.03 -1.06 -17.60
C ASN A 357 17.77 -1.21 -18.46
N GLY A 358 16.84 -0.25 -18.43
CA GLY A 358 15.68 -0.19 -19.30
C GLY A 358 14.56 -1.17 -18.94
N VAL A 359 14.57 -1.76 -17.74
CA VAL A 359 13.45 -2.54 -17.21
C VAL A 359 12.39 -1.56 -16.70
N ILE A 360 11.15 -1.74 -17.09
CA ILE A 360 10.04 -0.91 -16.63
C ILE A 360 9.76 -1.24 -15.17
N PHE A 361 10.00 -0.28 -14.30
CA PHE A 361 9.76 -0.42 -12.87
C PHE A 361 8.49 0.32 -12.46
N CYS A 362 7.50 -0.43 -11.94
CA CYS A 362 6.20 0.09 -11.48
C CYS A 362 6.20 0.18 -9.95
N PRO A 363 6.33 1.38 -9.36
CA PRO A 363 6.51 1.55 -7.92
C PRO A 363 5.24 1.22 -7.14
N GLY A 364 5.40 0.65 -5.95
CA GLY A 364 4.29 0.19 -5.10
C GLY A 364 3.25 1.26 -4.81
N LYS A 365 3.67 2.52 -4.57
CA LYS A 365 2.71 3.62 -4.31
C LYS A 365 1.69 3.84 -5.44
N ALA A 366 2.04 3.49 -6.69
CA ALA A 366 1.14 3.54 -7.84
C ALA A 366 0.54 2.15 -8.11
N ALA A 367 1.39 1.14 -8.31
CA ALA A 367 0.98 -0.18 -8.75
C ALA A 367 0.11 -0.94 -7.72
N ASN A 368 0.39 -0.79 -6.41
CA ASN A 368 -0.39 -1.46 -5.36
C ASN A 368 -1.52 -0.59 -4.77
N ALA A 369 -1.86 0.54 -5.39
CA ALA A 369 -2.89 1.45 -4.89
C ALA A 369 -4.31 0.87 -4.90
N GLY A 370 -4.53 -0.29 -5.51
CA GLY A 370 -5.85 -0.93 -5.59
C GLY A 370 -6.53 -1.13 -4.24
N GLY A 371 -5.77 -1.50 -3.22
CA GLY A 371 -6.30 -1.69 -1.86
C GLY A 371 -6.87 -0.39 -1.26
N VAL A 372 -6.15 0.72 -1.36
CA VAL A 372 -6.65 2.02 -0.85
C VAL A 372 -7.72 2.61 -1.78
N ALA A 373 -7.65 2.39 -3.08
CA ALA A 373 -8.71 2.76 -4.01
C ALA A 373 -10.05 2.10 -3.63
N THR A 374 -10.05 0.78 -3.42
CA THR A 374 -11.26 0.07 -2.98
C THR A 374 -11.71 0.49 -1.58
N SER A 375 -10.79 0.86 -0.69
CA SER A 375 -11.18 1.49 0.59
C SER A 375 -11.92 2.82 0.38
N GLY A 376 -11.51 3.65 -0.58
CA GLY A 376 -12.24 4.86 -0.97
C GLY A 376 -13.60 4.56 -1.59
N LEU A 377 -13.71 3.48 -2.39
CA LEU A 377 -15.00 3.01 -2.91
C LEU A 377 -15.91 2.49 -1.79
N GLU A 378 -15.36 1.85 -0.75
CA GLU A 378 -16.12 1.51 0.46
C GLU A 378 -16.69 2.75 1.15
N MET A 379 -15.87 3.82 1.26
CA MET A 379 -16.34 5.10 1.80
C MET A 379 -17.50 5.68 0.97
N SER A 380 -17.43 5.62 -0.35
CA SER A 380 -18.49 6.09 -1.25
C SER A 380 -19.77 5.29 -1.04
N GLN A 381 -19.69 3.95 -1.02
CA GLN A 381 -20.85 3.08 -0.74
C GLN A 381 -21.47 3.38 0.62
N ASN A 382 -20.65 3.63 1.65
CA ASN A 382 -21.13 3.98 2.99
C ASN A 382 -21.84 5.34 3.01
N SER A 383 -21.38 6.31 2.24
CA SER A 383 -21.98 7.65 2.14
C SER A 383 -23.32 7.59 1.41
N GLU A 384 -23.44 6.76 0.38
CA GLU A 384 -24.68 6.50 -0.35
C GLU A 384 -25.64 5.60 0.42
N ARG A 385 -25.15 4.85 1.42
CA ARG A 385 -25.86 3.78 2.14
C ARG A 385 -26.31 2.64 1.21
N LEU A 386 -25.49 2.34 0.21
CA LEU A 386 -25.70 1.29 -0.77
C LEU A 386 -24.54 0.29 -0.70
N SER A 387 -24.77 -0.90 -1.24
CA SER A 387 -23.72 -1.90 -1.51
C SER A 387 -23.69 -2.13 -3.01
N TRP A 388 -22.52 -2.01 -3.62
CA TRP A 388 -22.29 -2.31 -5.04
C TRP A 388 -21.97 -3.79 -5.22
N THR A 389 -22.24 -4.32 -6.41
CA THR A 389 -21.84 -5.69 -6.76
C THR A 389 -20.31 -5.79 -6.91
N PHE A 390 -19.82 -7.02 -6.96
CA PHE A 390 -18.40 -7.25 -7.19
C PHE A 390 -17.93 -6.63 -8.50
N GLU A 391 -18.72 -6.80 -9.56
CA GLU A 391 -18.43 -6.29 -10.91
C GLU A 391 -18.41 -4.77 -10.95
N GLU A 392 -19.29 -4.10 -10.24
CA GLU A 392 -19.32 -2.63 -10.13
C GLU A 392 -18.07 -2.10 -9.42
N VAL A 393 -17.65 -2.74 -8.33
CA VAL A 393 -16.43 -2.35 -7.59
C VAL A 393 -15.20 -2.64 -8.44
N ASP A 394 -15.11 -3.82 -9.07
CA ASP A 394 -13.96 -4.20 -9.90
C ASP A 394 -13.82 -3.29 -11.14
N ALA A 395 -14.92 -2.95 -11.80
CA ALA A 395 -14.90 -2.01 -12.92
C ALA A 395 -14.40 -0.61 -12.52
N LYS A 396 -14.83 -0.10 -11.36
CA LYS A 396 -14.36 1.18 -10.82
C LYS A 396 -12.89 1.09 -10.41
N LEU A 397 -12.48 0.00 -9.76
CA LEU A 397 -11.08 -0.26 -9.42
C LEU A 397 -10.20 -0.25 -10.68
N LYS A 398 -10.60 -0.97 -11.72
CA LYS A 398 -9.87 -0.99 -13.00
C LYS A 398 -9.73 0.41 -13.59
N GLY A 399 -10.80 1.20 -13.62
CA GLY A 399 -10.76 2.59 -14.08
C GLY A 399 -9.77 3.44 -13.30
N ILE A 400 -9.77 3.33 -11.96
CA ILE A 400 -8.84 4.07 -11.09
C ILE A 400 -7.38 3.67 -11.39
N MET A 401 -7.09 2.38 -11.55
CA MET A 401 -5.71 1.92 -11.81
C MET A 401 -5.21 2.37 -13.18
N ILE A 402 -6.08 2.44 -14.19
CA ILE A 402 -5.78 3.02 -15.50
C ILE A 402 -5.41 4.51 -15.37
N GLU A 403 -6.21 5.28 -14.64
CA GLU A 403 -5.92 6.70 -14.40
C GLU A 403 -4.61 6.92 -13.64
N ILE A 404 -4.31 6.08 -12.62
CA ILE A 404 -3.03 6.13 -11.89
C ILE A 404 -1.85 5.90 -12.84
N TYR A 405 -1.96 4.92 -13.74
CA TYR A 405 -0.92 4.66 -14.74
C TYR A 405 -0.71 5.88 -15.64
N HIS A 406 -1.79 6.40 -16.24
CA HIS A 406 -1.69 7.55 -17.15
C HIS A 406 -1.17 8.79 -16.45
N ALA A 407 -1.63 9.09 -15.24
CA ALA A 407 -1.12 10.22 -14.46
C ALA A 407 0.39 10.11 -14.23
N SER A 408 0.87 8.92 -13.83
CA SER A 408 2.29 8.67 -13.59
C SER A 408 3.11 8.74 -14.88
N ALA A 409 2.68 8.09 -15.96
CA ALA A 409 3.40 8.07 -17.24
C ALA A 409 3.43 9.46 -17.91
N ASN A 410 2.33 10.22 -17.83
CA ASN A 410 2.26 11.56 -18.39
C ASN A 410 3.16 12.54 -17.62
N ALA A 411 3.15 12.49 -16.29
CA ALA A 411 4.02 13.31 -15.46
C ALA A 411 5.51 13.00 -15.72
N ALA A 412 5.86 11.72 -15.82
CA ALA A 412 7.22 11.34 -16.19
C ALA A 412 7.65 11.94 -17.52
N ARG A 413 6.81 11.85 -18.55
CA ARG A 413 7.08 12.41 -19.88
C ARG A 413 7.15 13.93 -19.87
N GLU A 414 6.22 14.62 -19.20
CA GLU A 414 6.17 16.09 -19.10
C GLU A 414 7.46 16.68 -18.54
N TYR A 415 8.08 15.98 -17.57
CA TYR A 415 9.30 16.45 -16.89
C TYR A 415 10.59 15.78 -17.38
N GLY A 416 10.56 15.07 -18.51
CA GLY A 416 11.76 14.52 -19.17
C GLY A 416 12.28 13.21 -18.58
N PHE A 417 11.46 12.47 -17.84
CA PHE A 417 11.78 11.17 -17.25
C PHE A 417 11.00 10.04 -17.92
N GLU A 418 10.90 10.03 -19.23
CA GLU A 418 10.15 9.03 -19.96
C GLU A 418 10.49 7.61 -19.49
N ASN A 419 9.49 6.78 -19.23
CA ASN A 419 9.57 5.42 -18.67
C ASN A 419 10.00 5.31 -17.17
N ASN A 420 10.29 6.41 -16.49
CA ASN A 420 10.54 6.38 -15.05
C ASN A 420 9.23 6.64 -14.28
N LEU A 421 8.48 5.57 -14.01
CA LEU A 421 7.20 5.66 -13.30
C LEU A 421 7.36 5.98 -11.80
N VAL A 422 8.56 5.84 -11.21
CA VAL A 422 8.85 6.24 -9.83
C VAL A 422 8.75 7.75 -9.71
N VAL A 423 9.52 8.47 -10.53
CA VAL A 423 9.50 9.94 -10.58
C VAL A 423 8.13 10.42 -11.03
N GLY A 424 7.55 9.77 -12.06
CA GLY A 424 6.23 10.14 -12.56
C GLY A 424 5.12 10.06 -11.52
N ALA A 425 5.07 8.99 -10.73
CA ALA A 425 4.10 8.84 -9.64
C ALA A 425 4.27 9.89 -8.53
N ASN A 426 5.51 10.19 -8.15
CA ASN A 426 5.79 11.23 -7.17
C ASN A 426 5.34 12.61 -7.66
N ILE A 427 5.69 12.98 -8.90
CA ILE A 427 5.30 14.26 -9.50
C ILE A 427 3.78 14.35 -9.68
N ALA A 428 3.13 13.32 -10.20
CA ALA A 428 1.68 13.32 -10.39
C ALA A 428 0.92 13.50 -9.06
N GLY A 429 1.32 12.74 -8.04
CA GLY A 429 0.74 12.87 -6.71
C GLY A 429 0.98 14.24 -6.10
N PHE A 430 2.21 14.77 -6.24
CA PHE A 430 2.58 16.09 -5.74
C PHE A 430 1.79 17.20 -6.43
N LYS A 431 1.70 17.23 -7.77
CA LYS A 431 0.97 18.28 -8.52
C LYS A 431 -0.47 18.40 -8.04
N LYS A 432 -1.17 17.26 -7.92
CA LYS A 432 -2.56 17.27 -7.44
C LYS A 432 -2.69 17.82 -6.02
N LEU A 433 -1.75 17.44 -5.14
CA LEU A 433 -1.69 17.93 -3.77
C LEU A 433 -1.39 19.44 -3.74
N ALA A 434 -0.38 19.86 -4.50
CA ALA A 434 0.05 21.24 -4.60
C ALA A 434 -1.07 22.16 -5.10
N ASP A 435 -1.76 21.78 -6.18
CA ASP A 435 -2.88 22.55 -6.73
C ASP A 435 -4.01 22.72 -5.71
N ALA A 436 -4.35 21.68 -4.97
CA ALA A 436 -5.35 21.74 -3.92
C ALA A 436 -4.92 22.66 -2.76
N MET A 437 -3.67 22.53 -2.29
CA MET A 437 -3.13 23.37 -1.22
C MET A 437 -3.02 24.85 -1.63
N MET A 438 -2.63 25.11 -2.88
CA MET A 438 -2.57 26.48 -3.41
C MET A 438 -3.96 27.10 -3.52
N ALA A 439 -4.95 26.34 -3.99
CA ALA A 439 -6.34 26.80 -4.13
C ALA A 439 -7.03 27.06 -2.79
N GLN A 440 -6.69 26.29 -1.75
CA GLN A 440 -7.27 26.44 -0.41
C GLN A 440 -6.55 27.50 0.43
N GLY A 441 -5.40 27.98 -0.01
CA GLY A 441 -4.63 29.02 0.69
C GLY A 441 -3.77 28.49 1.84
N ILE A 442 -3.43 29.37 2.77
CA ILE A 442 -2.62 29.04 3.94
C ILE A 442 -3.57 28.80 5.13
N VAL A 443 -3.88 27.55 5.39
CA VAL A 443 -4.78 27.08 6.45
C VAL A 443 -4.07 26.11 7.36
#